data_2877c437878d27b1c8f3103c8bbcdf53
#
_entry.id   2877c437878d27b1c8f3103c8bbcdf53
#
_cell.length_a   1.000
_cell.length_b   1.000
_cell.length_c   1.000
_cell.angle_alpha   90.00
_cell.angle_beta   90.00
_cell.angle_gamma   90.00
#
_symmetry.space_group_name_H-M   'P 1'
#
loop_
_entity.id
_entity.type
_entity.pdbx_description
1 polymer ?
#
loop_
_entity_poly.entity_id
_entity_poly.type
_entity_poly.pdbx_seq_one_letter_code
_entity_poly.pdbx_strand_id
1 'polypeptide(L)'
;MSNTNQKIETLNKLRTTEAIYVLMSSCTRMPYVVCDPETFDDEILLYYTEAEAKEEAMKLQKEGNPMQLVKVDENSRLSFFTGLFPMGVNCILVDKGLDGQITVQLDELITRPKDEELPEGKIRVENPELVLTAAYFMQQMRKPDKPE
;
A
#
# COMPACT_ATOMS: atom_id res chain seq x y z
N MET A 1 -6.90 19.69 9.99
CA MET A 1 -5.85 19.96 10.19
C MET A 1 -4.98 18.93 10.58
N SER A 2 -5.09 18.42 11.64
CA SER A 2 -4.19 17.42 12.02
C SER A 2 -4.32 16.19 11.12
N ASN A 3 -5.47 15.92 10.58
CA ASN A 3 -5.64 14.76 9.74
C ASN A 3 -4.83 14.89 8.46
N THR A 4 -4.80 16.06 7.89
CA THR A 4 -4.06 16.27 6.67
C THR A 4 -2.56 16.14 6.93
N ASN A 5 -2.08 16.70 8.02
CA ASN A 5 -0.67 16.58 8.34
C ASN A 5 -0.29 15.14 8.65
N GLN A 6 -1.13 14.44 9.37
CA GLN A 6 -0.88 13.07 9.70
C GLN A 6 -0.82 12.22 8.43
N LYS A 7 -1.69 12.51 7.48
CA LYS A 7 -1.71 11.78 6.24
C LYS A 7 -0.43 11.99 5.45
N ILE A 8 0.01 13.22 5.37
CA ILE A 8 1.25 13.52 4.64
C ILE A 8 2.44 12.84 5.30
N GLU A 9 2.50 12.88 6.62
CA GLU A 9 3.56 12.22 7.32
C GLU A 9 3.54 10.72 7.08
N THR A 10 2.36 10.14 7.07
CA THR A 10 2.22 8.71 6.84
C THR A 10 2.67 8.34 5.44
N LEU A 11 2.27 9.12 4.46
CA LEU A 11 2.68 8.85 3.09
C LEU A 11 4.20 8.90 2.96
N ASN A 12 4.81 9.88 3.58
CA ASN A 12 6.26 9.98 3.54
C ASN A 12 6.91 8.82 4.25
N LYS A 13 6.38 8.43 5.39
CA LYS A 13 6.95 7.33 6.14
C LYS A 13 6.84 6.03 5.36
N LEU A 14 5.71 5.82 4.70
CA LEU A 14 5.53 4.61 3.90
C LEU A 14 6.51 4.53 2.75
N ARG A 15 6.92 5.67 2.24
CA ARG A 15 7.87 5.67 1.14
C ARG A 15 9.31 5.48 1.58
N THR A 16 9.62 5.88 2.80
CA THR A 16 11.02 5.94 3.22
C THR A 16 11.42 5.00 4.34
N THR A 17 10.47 4.44 5.06
CA THR A 17 10.82 3.59 6.18
C THR A 17 11.52 2.33 5.69
N GLU A 18 12.37 1.77 6.51
CA GLU A 18 13.18 0.64 6.16
C GLU A 18 12.38 -0.59 5.78
N ALA A 19 11.35 -0.87 6.46
CA ALA A 19 10.54 -2.05 6.19
C ALA A 19 9.11 -1.83 6.62
N ILE A 20 8.19 -2.47 5.91
CA ILE A 20 6.79 -2.49 6.31
C ILE A 20 6.34 -3.92 6.26
N TYR A 21 5.28 -4.23 6.98
CA TYR A 21 4.79 -5.60 7.07
C TYR A 21 3.32 -5.66 6.69
N VAL A 22 2.99 -6.56 5.79
CA VAL A 22 1.61 -6.73 5.36
C VAL A 22 1.22 -8.17 5.58
N LEU A 23 -0.08 -8.43 5.56
CA LEU A 23 -0.59 -9.78 5.78
C LEU A 23 -1.04 -10.38 4.46
N MET A 24 -0.65 -11.61 4.26
CA MET A 24 -1.05 -12.32 3.06
C MET A 24 -1.86 -13.54 3.49
N SER A 25 -2.98 -13.75 2.84
CA SER A 25 -3.81 -14.90 3.17
C SER A 25 -3.10 -16.18 2.75
N SER A 26 -2.95 -17.10 3.67
CA SER A 26 -2.30 -18.37 3.35
C SER A 26 -3.11 -19.19 2.38
N CYS A 27 -4.41 -18.99 2.37
CA CYS A 27 -5.28 -19.75 1.50
C CYS A 27 -5.24 -19.27 0.06
N THR A 28 -5.30 -17.97 -0.14
CA THR A 28 -5.33 -17.45 -1.49
C THR A 28 -3.98 -17.01 -2.01
N ARG A 29 -3.03 -16.85 -1.11
CA ARG A 29 -1.71 -16.37 -1.46
C ARG A 29 -1.76 -14.96 -1.99
N MET A 30 -2.78 -14.20 -1.62
CA MET A 30 -2.92 -12.81 -2.00
C MET A 30 -2.99 -11.95 -0.77
N PRO A 31 -2.72 -10.66 -0.89
CA PRO A 31 -2.80 -9.79 0.28
C PRO A 31 -4.19 -9.85 0.90
N TYR A 32 -4.23 -9.79 2.21
CA TYR A 32 -5.50 -9.83 2.92
C TYR A 32 -6.11 -8.44 2.82
N VAL A 33 -7.30 -8.35 2.29
CA VAL A 33 -7.95 -7.09 2.01
C VAL A 33 -9.26 -7.00 2.78
N VAL A 34 -9.52 -5.85 3.35
CA VAL A 34 -10.75 -5.61 4.09
C VAL A 34 -11.55 -4.55 3.35
N CYS A 35 -12.83 -4.78 3.19
CA CYS A 35 -13.67 -3.82 2.51
C CYS A 35 -14.35 -2.93 3.53
N ASP A 36 -14.24 -1.62 3.36
CA ASP A 36 -14.87 -0.68 4.24
C ASP A 36 -16.36 -0.65 3.89
N PRO A 37 -17.23 -0.96 4.83
CA PRO A 37 -18.65 -1.05 4.51
C PRO A 37 -19.30 0.28 4.17
N GLU A 38 -18.67 1.37 4.51
CA GLU A 38 -19.24 2.68 4.21
C GLU A 38 -18.76 3.24 2.89
N THR A 39 -17.49 3.15 2.63
CA THR A 39 -16.94 3.71 1.40
C THR A 39 -16.77 2.68 0.31
N PHE A 40 -16.83 1.40 0.68
CA PHE A 40 -16.60 0.29 -0.24
C PHE A 40 -15.19 0.29 -0.80
N ASP A 41 -14.25 0.90 -0.08
CA ASP A 41 -12.86 0.83 -0.47
C ASP A 41 -12.27 -0.49 -0.03
N ASP A 42 -11.38 -1.03 -0.81
CA ASP A 42 -10.67 -2.25 -0.45
C ASP A 42 -9.34 -1.84 0.13
N GLU A 43 -9.12 -2.22 1.37
CA GLU A 43 -7.95 -1.78 2.11
C GLU A 43 -7.03 -2.93 2.48
N ILE A 44 -5.74 -2.73 2.28
CA ILE A 44 -4.76 -3.71 2.71
C ILE A 44 -4.25 -3.25 4.07
N LEU A 45 -4.00 -4.18 4.98
CA LEU A 45 -3.51 -3.85 6.31
C LEU A 45 -1.99 -3.78 6.30
N LEU A 46 -1.45 -2.77 6.92
CA LEU A 46 -0.02 -2.55 6.93
C LEU A 46 0.46 -2.11 8.28
N TYR A 47 1.57 -2.66 8.72
CA TYR A 47 2.17 -2.30 9.99
C TYR A 47 3.65 -1.98 9.81
N TYR A 48 4.20 -1.18 10.71
CA TYR A 48 5.61 -0.81 10.62
C TYR A 48 6.52 -1.79 11.35
N THR A 49 5.99 -2.63 12.21
CA THR A 49 6.82 -3.57 12.95
C THR A 49 6.27 -4.98 12.78
N GLU A 50 7.17 -5.92 12.85
CA GLU A 50 6.80 -7.31 12.72
C GLU A 50 5.90 -7.75 13.87
N ALA A 51 6.19 -7.28 15.08
CA ALA A 51 5.43 -7.68 16.24
C ALA A 51 3.97 -7.29 16.13
N GLU A 52 3.71 -6.08 15.66
CA GLU A 52 2.34 -5.62 15.53
C GLU A 52 1.60 -6.36 14.43
N ALA A 53 2.27 -6.62 13.33
CA ALA A 53 1.68 -7.39 12.25
C ALA A 53 1.37 -8.81 12.69
N LYS A 54 2.27 -9.38 13.46
CA LYS A 54 2.11 -10.73 13.94
C LYS A 54 0.91 -10.84 14.88
N GLU A 55 0.70 -9.84 15.68
CA GLU A 55 -0.40 -9.83 16.61
C GLU A 55 -1.73 -9.86 15.86
N GLU A 56 -1.84 -9.05 14.82
CA GLU A 56 -3.04 -9.05 14.02
C GLU A 56 -3.20 -10.36 13.27
N ALA A 57 -2.10 -10.92 12.78
CA ALA A 57 -2.14 -12.19 12.07
C ALA A 57 -2.65 -13.29 12.97
N MET A 58 -2.22 -13.30 14.23
CA MET A 58 -2.67 -14.30 15.16
C MET A 58 -4.15 -14.17 15.48
N LYS A 59 -4.61 -12.94 15.55
CA LYS A 59 -6.00 -12.69 15.81
C LYS A 59 -6.84 -13.22 14.65
N LEU A 60 -6.43 -12.94 13.42
CA LEU A 60 -7.15 -13.39 12.25
C LEU A 60 -7.12 -14.91 12.12
N GLN A 61 -6.03 -15.50 12.51
CA GLN A 61 -5.92 -16.94 12.45
C GLN A 61 -6.92 -17.60 13.40
N LYS A 62 -7.14 -17.01 14.55
CA LYS A 62 -8.10 -17.53 15.49
C LYS A 62 -9.51 -17.43 14.92
N GLU A 63 -9.72 -16.51 14.02
CA GLU A 63 -11.01 -16.35 13.38
C GLU A 63 -11.17 -17.22 12.14
N GLY A 64 -10.20 -18.07 11.88
CA GLY A 64 -10.29 -18.94 10.73
C GLY A 64 -9.59 -18.43 9.48
N ASN A 65 -8.84 -17.37 9.61
CA ASN A 65 -8.13 -16.78 8.47
C ASN A 65 -6.63 -16.87 8.66
N PRO A 66 -6.01 -17.96 8.24
CA PRO A 66 -4.56 -18.11 8.42
C PRO A 66 -3.80 -17.10 7.56
N MET A 67 -2.83 -16.46 8.18
CA MET A 67 -2.08 -15.39 7.53
C MET A 67 -0.60 -15.65 7.52
N GLN A 68 0.08 -15.07 6.55
CA GLN A 68 1.53 -15.06 6.52
C GLN A 68 1.95 -13.61 6.54
N LEU A 69 3.04 -13.34 7.21
CA LEU A 69 3.58 -11.98 7.21
C LEU A 69 4.51 -11.82 6.04
N VAL A 70 4.40 -10.70 5.37
CA VAL A 70 5.29 -10.41 4.26
C VAL A 70 6.00 -9.12 4.59
N LYS A 71 7.32 -9.16 4.62
CA LYS A 71 8.12 -7.98 4.86
C LYS A 71 8.45 -7.34 3.52
N VAL A 72 8.16 -6.08 3.40
CA VAL A 72 8.44 -5.36 2.16
C VAL A 72 9.53 -4.35 2.47
N ASP A 73 10.72 -4.60 1.98
CA ASP A 73 11.84 -3.71 2.28
C ASP A 73 11.82 -2.52 1.32
N GLU A 74 12.77 -1.66 1.52
CA GLU A 74 12.84 -0.44 0.77
C GLU A 74 12.92 -0.68 -0.73
N ASN A 75 13.67 -1.67 -1.13
CA ASN A 75 13.90 -1.94 -2.54
C ASN A 75 12.69 -2.50 -3.27
N SER A 76 11.84 -3.22 -2.58
CA SER A 76 10.68 -3.80 -3.22
C SER A 76 9.43 -2.98 -3.05
N ARG A 77 9.53 -1.87 -2.36
CA ARG A 77 8.34 -1.12 -1.97
C ARG A 77 7.53 -0.61 -3.13
N LEU A 78 8.20 -0.01 -4.10
CA LEU A 78 7.49 0.56 -5.22
C LEU A 78 6.77 -0.50 -6.03
N SER A 79 7.44 -1.61 -6.26
CA SER A 79 6.82 -2.70 -6.99
C SER A 79 5.65 -3.26 -6.24
N PHE A 80 5.78 -3.35 -4.93
CA PHE A 80 4.70 -3.89 -4.13
C PHE A 80 3.46 -3.00 -4.25
N PHE A 81 3.63 -1.70 -4.07
CA PHE A 81 2.49 -0.79 -4.12
C PHE A 81 1.86 -0.75 -5.49
N THR A 82 2.67 -0.70 -6.54
CA THR A 82 2.10 -0.64 -7.88
C THR A 82 1.38 -1.94 -8.22
N GLY A 83 1.85 -3.05 -7.67
CA GLY A 83 1.20 -4.32 -7.92
C GLY A 83 -0.16 -4.45 -7.27
N LEU A 84 -0.50 -3.57 -6.33
CA LEU A 84 -1.79 -3.64 -5.68
C LEU A 84 -2.91 -3.10 -6.56
N PHE A 85 -2.60 -2.25 -7.53
CA PHE A 85 -3.63 -1.70 -8.39
C PHE A 85 -4.38 -2.77 -9.18
N PRO A 86 -3.72 -3.67 -9.86
CA PRO A 86 -4.46 -4.68 -10.61
C PRO A 86 -5.25 -5.62 -9.71
N MET A 87 -4.94 -5.64 -8.44
CA MET A 87 -5.68 -6.49 -7.52
C MET A 87 -6.93 -5.81 -6.99
N GLY A 88 -7.14 -4.56 -7.34
CA GLY A 88 -8.32 -3.85 -6.90
C GLY A 88 -8.19 -3.16 -5.56
N VAL A 89 -7.01 -3.16 -4.98
CA VAL A 89 -6.78 -2.48 -3.70
C VAL A 89 -6.66 -1.00 -3.97
N ASN A 90 -7.40 -0.19 -3.25
CA ASN A 90 -7.30 1.25 -3.46
C ASN A 90 -6.90 2.03 -2.21
N CYS A 91 -6.84 1.38 -1.05
CA CYS A 91 -6.44 2.08 0.17
C CYS A 91 -5.51 1.23 1.00
N ILE A 92 -4.78 1.89 1.89
CA ILE A 92 -3.91 1.21 2.84
C ILE A 92 -4.33 1.63 4.23
N LEU A 93 -4.67 0.65 5.06
CA LEU A 93 -5.03 0.92 6.45
C LEU A 93 -3.81 0.65 7.29
N VAL A 94 -3.22 1.70 7.82
CA VAL A 94 -1.97 1.62 8.55
C VAL A 94 -2.24 1.50 10.04
N ASP A 95 -1.55 0.60 10.69
CA ASP A 95 -1.62 0.43 12.14
C ASP A 95 -3.04 0.21 12.66
N LYS A 96 -3.77 -0.67 12.00
CA LYS A 96 -5.12 -0.99 12.44
C LYS A 96 -5.13 -1.44 13.90
N GLY A 97 -6.01 -0.84 14.68
CA GLY A 97 -6.12 -1.19 16.09
C GLY A 97 -5.14 -0.47 16.99
N LEU A 98 -4.29 0.37 16.44
CA LEU A 98 -3.30 1.09 17.23
C LEU A 98 -3.62 2.57 17.22
N ASP A 99 -2.96 3.30 18.09
CA ASP A 99 -3.22 4.73 18.22
C ASP A 99 -3.01 5.52 16.94
N GLY A 100 -2.08 5.12 16.13
CA GLY A 100 -1.80 5.85 14.91
C GLY A 100 -2.56 5.38 13.69
N GLN A 101 -3.65 4.66 13.89
CA GLN A 101 -4.40 4.11 12.78
C GLN A 101 -4.84 5.20 11.80
N ILE A 102 -4.57 4.99 10.53
CA ILE A 102 -4.94 5.95 9.51
C ILE A 102 -5.06 5.24 8.18
N THR A 103 -5.97 5.70 7.34
CA THR A 103 -6.14 5.15 6.00
C THR A 103 -5.62 6.15 4.99
N VAL A 104 -4.82 5.69 4.05
CA VAL A 104 -4.33 6.55 2.98
C VAL A 104 -4.70 5.92 1.65
N GLN A 105 -4.81 6.75 0.62
CA GLN A 105 -5.16 6.28 -0.70
C GLN A 105 -3.92 5.74 -1.39
N LEU A 106 -4.07 4.65 -2.08
CA LEU A 106 -2.94 4.04 -2.77
C LEU A 106 -2.39 4.96 -3.84
N ASP A 107 -3.27 5.64 -4.57
CA ASP A 107 -2.79 6.50 -5.64
C ASP A 107 -2.00 7.69 -5.10
N GLU A 108 -2.31 8.14 -3.91
CA GLU A 108 -1.55 9.23 -3.32
C GLU A 108 -0.14 8.79 -2.96
N LEU A 109 0.01 7.51 -2.69
CA LEU A 109 1.31 7.00 -2.32
C LEU A 109 2.21 6.88 -3.54
N ILE A 110 1.64 6.52 -4.65
CA ILE A 110 2.41 6.31 -5.86
C ILE A 110 2.65 7.59 -6.63
N THR A 111 1.62 8.44 -6.76
CA THR A 111 1.79 9.68 -7.48
C THR A 111 1.71 10.82 -6.51
N ARG A 112 2.60 11.75 -6.60
CA ARG A 112 2.55 12.89 -5.72
C ARG A 112 1.66 13.95 -6.29
N PRO A 113 0.93 14.65 -5.43
CA PRO A 113 0.12 15.77 -5.87
C PRO A 113 1.01 16.80 -6.52
N LYS A 114 0.54 17.44 -7.55
CA LYS A 114 1.25 18.42 -8.20
C LYS A 114 1.68 19.55 -7.35
N ASP A 115 0.84 19.99 -6.48
CA ASP A 115 1.18 21.11 -5.64
C ASP A 115 2.06 20.71 -4.49
N GLU A 116 2.32 19.44 -4.32
CA GLU A 116 3.20 19.05 -3.24
C GLU A 116 4.58 19.49 -3.63
N GLU A 117 5.24 20.18 -2.73
CA GLU A 117 6.53 20.65 -3.01
C GLU A 117 7.50 19.57 -3.28
N LEU A 118 8.01 19.51 -4.43
CA LEU A 118 9.04 18.54 -4.74
C LEU A 118 10.35 19.29 -4.71
N PRO A 119 11.19 18.95 -3.81
CA PRO A 119 12.47 19.64 -3.72
C PRO A 119 13.14 19.65 -5.05
N GLU A 120 13.34 20.80 -5.58
CA GLU A 120 13.97 20.96 -6.85
C GLU A 120 13.28 20.20 -7.94
N GLY A 121 12.09 19.80 -7.72
CA GLY A 121 11.36 19.12 -8.75
C GLY A 121 11.98 17.84 -9.23
N LYS A 122 12.94 17.33 -8.53
CA LYS A 122 13.58 16.14 -8.95
C LYS A 122 12.90 14.85 -8.69
N ILE A 123 11.99 14.83 -7.81
CA ILE A 123 11.37 13.60 -7.46
C ILE A 123 10.74 12.91 -8.62
N ARG A 124 10.15 13.65 -9.51
CA ARG A 124 9.54 13.07 -10.63
C ARG A 124 10.55 12.37 -11.43
N VAL A 125 11.69 12.92 -11.57
CA VAL A 125 12.75 12.33 -12.33
C VAL A 125 13.35 11.18 -11.57
N GLU A 126 13.43 11.32 -10.29
CA GLU A 126 14.05 10.30 -9.50
C GLU A 126 13.22 9.05 -9.39
N ASN A 127 11.97 9.14 -9.72
CA ASN A 127 11.13 7.97 -9.64
C ASN A 127 10.54 7.60 -10.98
N PRO A 128 11.33 7.60 -12.04
CA PRO A 128 10.80 7.23 -13.33
C PRO A 128 10.35 5.79 -13.36
N GLU A 129 11.01 4.96 -12.61
CA GLU A 129 10.64 3.57 -12.54
C GLU A 129 9.24 3.38 -11.99
N LEU A 130 8.91 4.14 -10.98
CA LEU A 130 7.62 4.07 -10.37
C LEU A 130 6.55 4.47 -11.36
N VAL A 131 6.75 5.56 -12.04
CA VAL A 131 5.79 6.06 -12.99
C VAL A 131 5.63 5.08 -14.14
N LEU A 132 6.72 4.57 -14.64
CA LEU A 132 6.66 3.62 -15.74
C LEU A 132 6.00 2.32 -15.33
N THR A 133 6.25 1.87 -14.12
CA THR A 133 5.66 0.64 -13.65
C THR A 133 4.15 0.78 -13.54
N ALA A 134 3.71 1.88 -12.98
CA ALA A 134 2.29 2.11 -12.83
C ALA A 134 1.63 2.22 -14.19
N ALA A 135 2.25 2.95 -15.11
CA ALA A 135 1.70 3.09 -16.44
C ALA A 135 1.63 1.75 -17.16
N TYR A 136 2.65 0.93 -16.97
CA TYR A 136 2.68 -0.38 -17.59
C TYR A 136 1.52 -1.23 -17.11
N PHE A 137 1.28 -1.27 -15.81
CA PHE A 137 0.19 -2.04 -15.28
C PHE A 137 -1.14 -1.54 -15.81
N MET A 138 -1.32 -0.24 -15.89
CA MET A 138 -2.55 0.31 -16.38
C MET A 138 -2.78 -0.02 -17.84
N GLN A 139 -1.72 -0.04 -18.62
CA GLN A 139 -1.84 -0.41 -20.00
C GLN A 139 -2.20 -1.86 -20.15
N GLN A 140 -1.62 -2.72 -19.35
CA GLN A 140 -1.93 -4.14 -19.39
C GLN A 140 -3.39 -4.38 -19.06
N MET A 141 -3.93 -3.62 -18.16
CA MET A 141 -5.31 -3.79 -17.80
C MET A 141 -6.24 -3.29 -18.85
N ARG A 142 -5.85 -2.27 -19.60
CA ARG A 142 -6.70 -1.71 -20.59
C ARG A 142 -6.59 -2.38 -21.93
N LYS A 143 -5.51 -2.98 -22.26
CA LYS A 143 -5.29 -3.59 -23.54
C LYS A 143 -4.96 -5.02 -23.37
N PRO A 144 -5.85 -5.80 -22.95
CA PRO A 144 -5.58 -7.20 -22.70
C PRO A 144 -5.10 -7.95 -23.92
N ASP A 145 -5.61 -7.68 -25.04
CA ASP A 145 -5.22 -8.45 -26.17
C ASP A 145 -4.43 -7.64 -27.11
N LYS A 146 -3.38 -7.04 -26.68
CA LYS A 146 -2.56 -6.31 -27.47
C LYS A 146 -2.20 -7.01 -28.70
N PRO A 147 -2.52 -6.53 -29.78
CA PRO A 147 -2.27 -7.19 -31.04
C PRO A 147 -0.87 -7.46 -31.29
N GLU A 148 -0.03 -7.02 -31.13
CA GLU A 148 1.18 -7.37 -31.54
C GLU A 148 2.00 -7.63 -30.73
#